data_d3f17d69100c45421f25e94ab432fbed
#
_entry.id   d3f17d69100c45421f25e94ab432fbed
#
_cell.length_a   1.000
_cell.length_b   1.000
_cell.length_c   1.000
_cell.angle_alpha   90.00
_cell.angle_beta   90.00
_cell.angle_gamma   90.00
#
_symmetry.space_group_name_H-M   'P 1'
#
loop_
_entity.id
_entity.type
_entity.pdbx_description
1 polymer ?
#
loop_
_entity_poly.entity_id
_entity_poly.type
_entity_poly.pdbx_seq_one_letter_code
_entity_poly.pdbx_strand_id
1 'polypeptide(L)'
;PLAELESDFCYPYPGKQISGFGYRGRSMHTGVDIKAVPNDTIRAAFSGVVRMSKPYSGYGNIIVIRHYNGMETAYAHNSRNLVTVNDVVKAGDPIALAGRTGRATTEHLHFEFRVANQALNPSLLLDTENQRLHTNTLYLYNRGGNVKAATRPLSTSDALSEETVADDESALVANGGSTGDVSDTQRSAATSGSSSNNGSKAVYHTIKSGDTLSKLARTYSTSVSKICQLNHIKPTTILRLKQRLRVK
;
A
#
# COMPACT_ATOMS: atom_id res chain seq x y z
N PRO A 1 -3.70 -8.88 5.61
CA PRO A 1 -2.43 -9.65 5.66
C PRO A 1 -1.45 -9.10 4.64
N LEU A 2 -0.15 -9.25 4.91
CA LEU A 2 0.95 -8.90 4.03
C LEU A 2 1.37 -10.12 3.20
N ALA A 3 1.52 -11.23 3.90
CA ALA A 3 1.87 -12.53 3.36
C ALA A 3 1.07 -13.60 4.09
N GLU A 4 0.58 -14.60 3.38
CA GLU A 4 -0.10 -15.77 3.96
C GLU A 4 0.86 -16.95 4.07
N LEU A 5 1.85 -17.00 3.15
CA LEU A 5 2.91 -18.01 3.09
C LEU A 5 4.28 -17.31 3.09
N GLU A 6 5.32 -18.01 3.48
CA GLU A 6 6.71 -17.51 3.38
C GLU A 6 7.10 -17.15 1.93
N SER A 7 6.55 -17.89 0.96
CA SER A 7 6.75 -17.62 -0.47
C SER A 7 6.13 -16.33 -0.99
N ASP A 8 5.26 -15.69 -0.20
CA ASP A 8 4.58 -14.44 -0.58
C ASP A 8 5.46 -13.20 -0.36
N PHE A 9 6.59 -13.37 0.30
CA PHE A 9 7.57 -12.32 0.57
C PHE A 9 8.97 -12.75 0.18
N CYS A 10 9.72 -11.80 -0.36
CA CYS A 10 11.17 -11.88 -0.58
C CYS A 10 11.82 -10.59 -0.09
N TYR A 11 12.88 -10.70 0.71
CA TYR A 11 13.63 -9.51 1.11
C TYR A 11 14.24 -8.86 -0.14
N PRO A 12 14.01 -7.55 -0.39
CA PRO A 12 14.27 -6.96 -1.71
C PRO A 12 15.76 -6.91 -2.08
N TYR A 13 16.64 -6.82 -1.08
CA TYR A 13 18.09 -6.86 -1.29
C TYR A 13 18.82 -7.18 0.02
N PRO A 14 19.74 -8.19 0.06
CA PRO A 14 20.40 -8.65 1.28
C PRO A 14 21.56 -7.73 1.70
N GLY A 15 21.29 -6.46 1.99
CA GLY A 15 22.26 -5.46 2.41
C GLY A 15 21.99 -4.92 3.81
N LYS A 16 22.99 -4.26 4.39
CA LYS A 16 22.84 -3.55 5.66
C LYS A 16 22.01 -2.28 5.46
N GLN A 17 21.05 -2.03 6.33
CA GLN A 17 20.37 -0.74 6.39
C GLN A 17 21.35 0.35 6.80
N ILE A 18 21.48 1.40 6.00
CA ILE A 18 22.38 2.53 6.22
C ILE A 18 21.62 3.81 6.59
N SER A 19 20.31 3.84 6.36
CA SER A 19 19.48 4.96 6.72
C SER A 19 18.03 4.54 6.94
N GLY A 20 17.39 5.06 7.99
CA GLY A 20 16.01 4.77 8.36
C GLY A 20 15.00 5.76 7.75
N PHE A 21 13.73 5.45 7.92
CA PHE A 21 12.60 6.31 7.64
C PHE A 21 12.53 7.45 8.67
N GLY A 22 12.05 8.64 8.26
CA GLY A 22 11.79 9.73 9.18
C GLY A 22 12.41 11.07 8.76
N TYR A 23 12.23 12.08 9.59
CA TYR A 23 12.73 13.42 9.32
C TYR A 23 14.25 13.51 9.41
N ARG A 24 14.84 14.24 8.49
CA ARG A 24 16.26 14.65 8.44
C ARG A 24 16.30 16.18 8.36
N GLY A 25 16.26 16.83 9.50
CA GLY A 25 16.06 18.27 9.55
C GLY A 25 14.71 18.67 8.97
N ARG A 26 14.71 19.41 7.85
CA ARG A 26 13.48 19.83 7.17
C ARG A 26 12.99 18.85 6.08
N SER A 27 13.72 17.77 5.82
CA SER A 27 13.41 16.84 4.74
C SER A 27 12.93 15.50 5.31
N MET A 28 11.83 14.98 4.79
CA MET A 28 11.32 13.66 5.14
C MET A 28 11.97 12.58 4.27
N HIS A 29 12.54 11.57 4.90
CA HIS A 29 12.99 10.35 4.24
C HIS A 29 11.86 9.32 4.26
N THR A 30 11.30 9.05 3.08
CA THR A 30 10.06 8.29 2.90
C THR A 30 10.26 6.78 2.82
N GLY A 31 11.48 6.29 3.04
CA GLY A 31 11.82 4.89 2.96
C GLY A 31 12.96 4.48 3.88
N VAL A 32 13.54 3.35 3.60
CA VAL A 32 14.82 2.89 4.18
C VAL A 32 15.84 2.75 3.07
N ASP A 33 17.11 3.06 3.37
CA ASP A 33 18.21 2.86 2.43
C ASP A 33 18.99 1.62 2.85
N ILE A 34 19.12 0.67 1.93
CA ILE A 34 19.84 -0.59 2.09
C ILE A 34 21.09 -0.54 1.21
N LYS A 35 22.27 -0.60 1.82
CA LYS A 35 23.55 -0.58 1.12
C LYS A 35 23.58 -1.69 0.08
N ALA A 36 23.95 -1.33 -1.15
CA ALA A 36 24.00 -2.28 -2.26
C ALA A 36 25.36 -2.27 -2.97
N VAL A 37 25.65 -3.35 -3.68
CA VAL A 37 26.75 -3.45 -4.62
C VAL A 37 26.25 -3.02 -6.00
N PRO A 38 27.02 -2.22 -6.77
CA PRO A 38 26.61 -1.76 -8.09
C PRO A 38 26.20 -2.91 -9.02
N ASN A 39 25.05 -2.76 -9.66
CA ASN A 39 24.46 -3.72 -10.60
C ASN A 39 24.02 -5.07 -10.01
N ASP A 40 24.06 -5.25 -8.70
CA ASP A 40 23.40 -6.39 -8.07
C ASP A 40 21.90 -6.38 -8.28
N THR A 41 21.31 -7.55 -8.26
CA THR A 41 19.90 -7.74 -8.54
C THR A 41 19.03 -7.29 -7.36
N ILE A 42 18.11 -6.36 -7.63
CA ILE A 42 17.00 -5.99 -6.75
C ILE A 42 15.79 -6.86 -7.11
N ARG A 43 15.10 -7.37 -6.08
CA ARG A 43 13.97 -8.30 -6.23
C ARG A 43 12.66 -7.68 -5.73
N ALA A 44 11.55 -8.10 -6.32
CA ALA A 44 10.22 -7.73 -5.86
C ALA A 44 9.96 -8.29 -4.45
N ALA A 45 9.59 -7.44 -3.50
CA ALA A 45 9.30 -7.89 -2.13
C ALA A 45 8.03 -8.72 -2.04
N PHE A 46 7.03 -8.42 -2.85
CA PHE A 46 5.74 -9.12 -2.91
C PHE A 46 5.28 -9.24 -4.36
N SER A 47 4.39 -10.20 -4.61
CA SER A 47 3.75 -10.35 -5.93
C SER A 47 2.81 -9.19 -6.22
N GLY A 48 2.77 -8.75 -7.50
CA GLY A 48 1.94 -7.62 -7.89
C GLY A 48 2.08 -7.24 -9.36
N VAL A 49 1.66 -6.00 -9.67
CA VAL A 49 1.72 -5.43 -11.02
C VAL A 49 2.54 -4.15 -10.99
N VAL A 50 3.49 -4.03 -11.90
CA VAL A 50 4.33 -2.83 -12.04
C VAL A 50 3.46 -1.65 -12.47
N ARG A 51 3.36 -0.63 -11.61
CA ARG A 51 2.60 0.59 -11.86
C ARG A 51 3.45 1.70 -12.47
N MET A 52 4.74 1.72 -12.13
CA MET A 52 5.70 2.70 -12.64
C MET A 52 7.06 2.03 -12.85
N SER A 53 7.71 2.36 -13.97
CA SER A 53 9.09 1.98 -14.26
C SER A 53 9.68 3.03 -15.18
N LYS A 54 10.32 4.07 -14.60
CA LYS A 54 10.89 5.20 -15.34
C LYS A 54 11.82 6.05 -14.47
N PRO A 55 12.63 6.96 -15.05
CA PRO A 55 13.29 8.00 -14.28
C PRO A 55 12.26 8.92 -13.60
N TYR A 56 12.53 9.30 -12.34
CA TYR A 56 11.68 10.21 -11.57
C TYR A 56 12.54 11.13 -10.70
N SER A 57 12.12 12.41 -10.61
CA SER A 57 12.89 13.44 -9.91
C SER A 57 13.24 13.03 -8.48
N GLY A 58 14.52 13.13 -8.13
CA GLY A 58 15.05 12.75 -6.83
C GLY A 58 15.31 11.25 -6.68
N TYR A 59 14.43 10.38 -7.16
CA TYR A 59 14.52 8.92 -7.02
C TYR A 59 15.45 8.25 -8.06
N GLY A 60 15.81 8.97 -9.15
CA GLY A 60 16.50 8.34 -10.27
C GLY A 60 15.60 7.33 -10.97
N ASN A 61 16.15 6.21 -11.42
CA ASN A 61 15.33 5.14 -11.98
C ASN A 61 14.55 4.46 -10.84
N ILE A 62 13.23 4.50 -10.94
CA ILE A 62 12.32 3.97 -9.93
C ILE A 62 11.39 2.93 -10.55
N ILE A 63 11.07 1.90 -9.75
CA ILE A 63 9.98 0.97 -9.98
C ILE A 63 8.98 1.11 -8.83
N VAL A 64 7.69 1.15 -9.14
CA VAL A 64 6.62 1.03 -8.15
C VAL A 64 5.76 -0.17 -8.53
N ILE A 65 5.58 -1.08 -7.58
CA ILE A 65 4.74 -2.27 -7.72
C ILE A 65 3.51 -2.10 -6.85
N ARG A 66 2.31 -2.31 -7.42
CA ARG A 66 1.06 -2.39 -6.70
C ARG A 66 0.72 -3.84 -6.41
N HIS A 67 0.55 -4.15 -5.14
CA HIS A 67 0.24 -5.49 -4.67
C HIS A 67 -1.26 -5.73 -4.61
N TYR A 68 -1.67 -7.00 -4.59
CA TYR A 68 -3.09 -7.39 -4.65
C TYR A 68 -3.90 -6.97 -3.42
N ASN A 69 -3.25 -6.67 -2.30
CA ASN A 69 -3.86 -6.13 -1.07
C ASN A 69 -4.01 -4.60 -1.07
N GLY A 70 -3.63 -3.91 -2.18
CA GLY A 70 -3.74 -2.46 -2.33
C GLY A 70 -2.55 -1.66 -1.83
N MET A 71 -1.53 -2.32 -1.29
CA MET A 71 -0.25 -1.70 -0.93
C MET A 71 0.61 -1.48 -2.17
N GLU A 72 1.60 -0.59 -2.05
CA GLU A 72 2.63 -0.39 -3.05
C GLU A 72 4.02 -0.44 -2.42
N THR A 73 4.98 -0.98 -3.15
CA THR A 73 6.40 -0.87 -2.82
C THR A 73 7.12 -0.10 -3.91
N ALA A 74 8.10 0.73 -3.51
CA ALA A 74 8.94 1.48 -4.43
C ALA A 74 10.41 1.10 -4.25
N TYR A 75 11.10 1.00 -5.38
CA TYR A 75 12.51 0.60 -5.49
C TYR A 75 13.23 1.65 -6.33
N ALA A 76 14.07 2.45 -5.70
CA ALA A 76 14.68 3.60 -6.35
C ALA A 76 16.20 3.57 -6.34
N HIS A 77 16.79 4.53 -7.04
CA HIS A 77 18.22 4.68 -7.32
C HIS A 77 18.82 3.58 -8.20
N ASN A 78 17.95 2.82 -8.90
CA ASN A 78 18.37 1.73 -9.77
C ASN A 78 19.32 2.22 -10.86
N SER A 79 20.35 1.44 -11.19
CA SER A 79 21.16 1.67 -12.39
C SER A 79 20.33 1.37 -13.65
N ARG A 80 19.50 0.31 -13.58
CA ARG A 80 18.60 -0.10 -14.66
C ARG A 80 17.35 -0.80 -14.11
N ASN A 81 16.19 -0.45 -14.65
CA ASN A 81 14.96 -1.20 -14.45
C ASN A 81 14.92 -2.38 -15.44
N LEU A 82 14.50 -3.55 -14.97
CA LEU A 82 14.40 -4.79 -15.78
C LEU A 82 12.95 -5.10 -16.16
N VAL A 83 11.99 -4.38 -15.60
CA VAL A 83 10.55 -4.57 -15.84
C VAL A 83 9.91 -3.27 -16.33
N THR A 84 8.78 -3.40 -17.00
CA THR A 84 8.01 -2.31 -17.58
C THR A 84 6.62 -2.21 -16.94
N VAL A 85 5.93 -1.09 -17.18
CA VAL A 85 4.57 -0.88 -16.64
C VAL A 85 3.63 -1.96 -17.16
N ASN A 86 2.78 -2.48 -16.27
CA ASN A 86 1.84 -3.58 -16.43
C ASN A 86 2.44 -4.99 -16.39
N ASP A 87 3.75 -5.15 -16.25
CA ASP A 87 4.34 -6.46 -15.99
C ASP A 87 3.80 -7.01 -14.66
N VAL A 88 3.47 -8.30 -14.66
CA VAL A 88 3.10 -9.06 -13.47
C VAL A 88 4.35 -9.71 -12.92
N VAL A 89 4.65 -9.43 -11.66
CA VAL A 89 5.84 -9.98 -10.97
C VAL A 89 5.41 -10.79 -9.75
N LYS A 90 6.21 -11.79 -9.41
CA LYS A 90 6.10 -12.57 -8.18
C LYS A 90 7.10 -12.07 -7.15
N ALA A 91 6.85 -12.34 -5.88
CA ALA A 91 7.86 -12.15 -4.84
C ALA A 91 9.15 -12.88 -5.23
N GLY A 92 10.28 -12.18 -5.15
CA GLY A 92 11.60 -12.72 -5.53
C GLY A 92 11.99 -12.54 -7.00
N ASP A 93 11.08 -12.14 -7.89
CA ASP A 93 11.43 -11.87 -9.28
C ASP A 93 12.45 -10.73 -9.39
N PRO A 94 13.47 -10.85 -10.28
CA PRO A 94 14.42 -9.77 -10.55
C PRO A 94 13.71 -8.61 -11.25
N ILE A 95 13.74 -7.42 -10.65
CA ILE A 95 13.03 -6.23 -11.17
C ILE A 95 13.95 -5.10 -11.57
N ALA A 96 15.13 -4.98 -10.93
CA ALA A 96 16.08 -3.91 -11.21
C ALA A 96 17.51 -4.33 -10.90
N LEU A 97 18.46 -3.51 -11.33
CA LEU A 97 19.85 -3.55 -10.90
C LEU A 97 20.14 -2.37 -9.97
N ALA A 98 20.84 -2.62 -8.87
CA ALA A 98 21.23 -1.63 -7.89
C ALA A 98 22.15 -0.55 -8.51
N GLY A 99 22.01 0.69 -8.06
CA GLY A 99 22.78 1.78 -8.59
C GLY A 99 22.84 3.00 -7.70
N ARG A 100 23.09 4.16 -8.34
CA ARG A 100 23.27 5.46 -7.69
C ARG A 100 22.63 6.57 -8.52
N THR A 101 21.49 6.32 -9.13
CA THR A 101 20.81 7.35 -9.95
C THR A 101 19.99 8.33 -9.08
N GLY A 102 19.62 9.47 -9.65
CA GLY A 102 18.89 10.49 -8.92
C GLY A 102 19.74 11.25 -7.91
N ARG A 103 19.26 11.43 -6.69
CA ARG A 103 19.97 12.14 -5.60
C ARG A 103 20.85 11.24 -4.73
N ALA A 104 20.98 9.97 -5.06
CA ALA A 104 21.82 9.06 -4.32
C ALA A 104 23.30 9.48 -4.35
N THR A 105 23.96 9.46 -3.20
CA THR A 105 25.39 9.76 -3.07
C THR A 105 26.27 8.53 -3.03
N THR A 106 25.67 7.38 -2.70
CA THR A 106 26.32 6.06 -2.68
C THR A 106 25.37 5.03 -3.30
N GLU A 107 25.90 3.87 -3.66
CA GLU A 107 25.10 2.76 -4.15
C GLU A 107 24.25 2.19 -3.02
N HIS A 108 22.93 2.24 -3.18
CA HIS A 108 21.98 1.67 -2.24
C HIS A 108 20.62 1.45 -2.92
N LEU A 109 19.83 0.56 -2.38
CA LEU A 109 18.41 0.48 -2.65
C LEU A 109 17.70 1.42 -1.70
N HIS A 110 16.98 2.42 -2.22
CA HIS A 110 15.96 3.13 -1.48
C HIS A 110 14.65 2.39 -1.62
N PHE A 111 14.16 1.83 -0.51
CA PHE A 111 12.95 1.02 -0.47
C PHE A 111 11.85 1.72 0.31
N GLU A 112 10.68 1.84 -0.31
CA GLU A 112 9.50 2.42 0.34
C GLU A 112 8.33 1.44 0.38
N PHE A 113 7.51 1.66 1.38
CA PHE A 113 6.24 1.01 1.58
C PHE A 113 5.14 2.07 1.61
N ARG A 114 4.09 1.91 0.79
CA ARG A 114 3.04 2.91 0.63
C ARG A 114 1.65 2.29 0.72
N VAL A 115 0.73 3.03 1.34
CA VAL A 115 -0.70 2.72 1.35
C VAL A 115 -1.47 4.00 1.03
N ALA A 116 -2.43 3.93 0.12
CA ALA A 116 -3.20 5.10 -0.33
C ALA A 116 -2.31 6.31 -0.70
N ASN A 117 -1.19 6.05 -1.38
CA ASN A 117 -0.18 7.04 -1.79
C ASN A 117 0.59 7.71 -0.64
N GLN A 118 0.47 7.22 0.58
CA GLN A 118 1.20 7.70 1.74
C GLN A 118 2.32 6.71 2.10
N ALA A 119 3.53 7.22 2.30
CA ALA A 119 4.66 6.41 2.73
C ALA A 119 4.51 6.03 4.21
N LEU A 120 4.72 4.77 4.51
CA LEU A 120 4.75 4.22 5.86
C LEU A 120 6.18 3.77 6.18
N ASN A 121 6.54 3.80 7.46
CA ASN A 121 7.85 3.34 7.89
C ASN A 121 8.07 1.85 7.54
N PRO A 122 8.99 1.51 6.62
CA PRO A 122 9.24 0.12 6.25
C PRO A 122 9.73 -0.74 7.42
N SER A 123 10.36 -0.16 8.44
CA SER A 123 10.83 -0.89 9.62
C SER A 123 9.71 -1.44 10.49
N LEU A 124 8.45 -1.00 10.29
CA LEU A 124 7.27 -1.67 10.88
C LEU A 124 7.04 -3.07 10.31
N LEU A 125 7.55 -3.32 9.11
CA LEU A 125 7.36 -4.55 8.36
C LEU A 125 8.63 -5.37 8.29
N LEU A 126 9.75 -4.72 8.02
CA LEU A 126 11.02 -5.34 7.70
C LEU A 126 11.92 -5.45 8.93
N ASP A 127 12.24 -6.66 9.28
CA ASP A 127 13.39 -6.98 10.11
C ASP A 127 14.63 -6.97 9.19
N THR A 128 15.32 -5.81 9.17
CA THR A 128 16.46 -5.61 8.28
C THR A 128 17.70 -6.39 8.71
N GLU A 129 17.79 -6.79 9.97
CA GLU A 129 18.89 -7.60 10.49
C GLU A 129 18.75 -9.07 10.07
N ASN A 130 17.54 -9.61 10.17
CA ASN A 130 17.26 -11.00 9.84
C ASN A 130 16.69 -11.18 8.42
N GLN A 131 16.52 -10.09 7.65
CA GLN A 131 16.05 -10.08 6.26
C GLN A 131 14.69 -10.78 6.06
N ARG A 132 13.76 -10.55 6.99
CA ARG A 132 12.43 -11.15 7.02
C ARG A 132 11.35 -10.12 7.35
N LEU A 133 10.09 -10.54 7.33
CA LEU A 133 9.00 -9.73 7.88
C LEU A 133 8.96 -9.83 9.41
N HIS A 134 8.75 -8.72 10.10
CA HIS A 134 8.42 -8.71 11.52
C HIS A 134 7.03 -9.30 11.79
N THR A 135 6.10 -9.08 10.85
CA THR A 135 4.70 -9.49 11.00
C THR A 135 4.09 -9.79 9.63
N ASN A 136 3.19 -10.77 9.59
CA ASN A 136 2.41 -11.07 8.39
C ASN A 136 1.13 -10.23 8.30
N THR A 137 0.84 -9.40 9.29
CA THR A 137 -0.37 -8.58 9.31
C THR A 137 -0.06 -7.17 9.79
N LEU A 138 -0.50 -6.19 9.01
CA LEU A 138 -0.44 -4.78 9.35
C LEU A 138 -1.87 -4.27 9.56
N TYR A 139 -2.09 -3.54 10.64
CA TYR A 139 -3.36 -2.89 10.95
C TYR A 139 -3.26 -1.43 10.52
N LEU A 140 -4.15 -1.05 9.59
CA LEU A 140 -4.20 0.32 9.06
C LEU A 140 -5.40 1.04 9.66
N TYR A 141 -5.19 2.28 10.06
CA TYR A 141 -6.25 3.15 10.57
C TYR A 141 -6.06 4.58 10.06
N ASN A 142 -7.15 5.34 10.02
CA ASN A 142 -7.12 6.74 9.63
C ASN A 142 -7.07 7.62 10.89
N ARG A 143 -6.14 8.54 10.95
CA ARG A 143 -6.06 9.57 12.00
C ARG A 143 -5.83 10.93 11.36
N GLY A 144 -6.83 11.81 11.47
CA GLY A 144 -6.75 13.15 10.92
C GLY A 144 -6.50 13.21 9.40
N GLY A 145 -7.10 12.29 8.62
CA GLY A 145 -6.89 12.19 7.17
C GLY A 145 -5.63 11.44 6.74
N ASN A 146 -4.78 11.04 7.68
CA ASN A 146 -3.54 10.30 7.40
C ASN A 146 -3.70 8.80 7.69
N VAL A 147 -3.14 7.97 6.83
CA VAL A 147 -3.02 6.53 7.08
C VAL A 147 -1.89 6.30 8.08
N LYS A 148 -2.21 5.61 9.16
CA LYS A 148 -1.26 5.11 10.15
C LYS A 148 -1.25 3.60 10.12
N ALA A 149 -0.15 3.00 10.57
CA ALA A 149 0.01 1.57 10.62
C ALA A 149 0.44 1.13 12.02
N ALA A 150 -0.03 -0.05 12.43
CA ALA A 150 0.38 -0.71 13.66
C ALA A 150 0.57 -2.22 13.41
N THR A 151 1.43 -2.85 14.20
CA THR A 151 1.68 -4.30 14.15
C THR A 151 0.70 -5.11 15.01
N ARG A 152 -0.15 -4.42 15.79
CA ARG A 152 -1.23 -5.01 16.62
C ARG A 152 -2.56 -4.27 16.37
N PRO A 153 -3.70 -4.90 16.62
CA PRO A 153 -4.98 -4.20 16.60
C PRO A 153 -4.97 -3.06 17.62
N LEU A 154 -5.59 -1.93 17.26
CA LEU A 154 -5.84 -0.86 18.23
C LEU A 154 -6.85 -1.34 19.26
N SER A 155 -6.56 -1.14 20.55
CA SER A 155 -7.56 -1.31 21.59
C SER A 155 -8.54 -0.14 21.57
N THR A 156 -9.73 -0.33 22.15
CA THR A 156 -10.73 0.75 22.28
C THR A 156 -10.19 1.94 23.09
N SER A 157 -9.26 1.69 24.02
CA SER A 157 -8.55 2.72 24.79
C SER A 157 -7.56 3.51 23.94
N ASP A 158 -6.88 2.87 22.98
CA ASP A 158 -5.95 3.55 22.05
C ASP A 158 -6.70 4.47 21.08
N ALA A 159 -7.98 4.19 20.81
CA ALA A 159 -8.84 5.00 19.95
C ALA A 159 -9.40 6.26 20.65
N LEU A 160 -9.47 6.25 21.97
CA LEU A 160 -10.07 7.32 22.79
C LEU A 160 -9.05 8.24 23.47
N SER A 161 -7.78 7.87 23.54
CA SER A 161 -6.73 8.71 24.14
C SER A 161 -6.25 9.75 23.12
N GLU A 162 -6.89 10.91 23.10
CA GLU A 162 -6.40 12.10 22.37
C GLU A 162 -5.20 12.77 23.04
N GLU A 163 -4.84 12.38 24.27
CA GLU A 163 -3.74 12.97 25.03
C GLU A 163 -2.85 11.85 25.60
N THR A 164 -1.57 11.98 25.33
CA THR A 164 -0.46 11.15 25.85
C THR A 164 -0.12 9.89 25.06
N VAL A 165 0.36 10.06 23.84
CA VAL A 165 1.46 9.23 23.39
C VAL A 165 2.63 10.16 23.15
N ALA A 166 3.61 10.08 24.04
CA ALA A 166 4.91 10.68 23.81
C ALA A 166 5.39 10.29 22.43
N ASP A 167 5.87 11.28 21.72
CA ASP A 167 6.34 11.20 20.35
C ASP A 167 7.28 10.01 20.13
N ASP A 168 6.71 8.89 19.68
CA ASP A 168 7.45 8.00 18.82
C ASP A 168 7.35 8.60 17.41
N GLU A 169 8.17 9.62 17.18
CA GLU A 169 8.24 10.44 15.96
C GLU A 169 8.51 9.63 14.67
N SER A 170 8.57 8.31 14.75
CA SER A 170 8.91 7.45 13.62
C SER A 170 7.75 7.12 12.67
N ALA A 171 6.52 7.57 12.94
CA ALA A 171 5.33 7.17 12.18
C ALA A 171 4.62 8.29 11.38
N LEU A 172 5.27 9.44 11.15
CA LEU A 172 4.65 10.55 10.42
C LEU A 172 4.72 10.38 8.90
N VAL A 173 3.59 10.65 8.28
CA VAL A 173 3.32 10.56 6.84
C VAL A 173 3.80 11.83 6.14
N ALA A 174 4.57 11.68 5.07
CA ALA A 174 4.86 12.79 4.16
C ALA A 174 3.68 13.03 3.21
N ASN A 175 3.01 14.16 3.38
CA ASN A 175 1.96 14.62 2.48
C ASN A 175 2.61 15.46 1.36
N GLY A 176 2.66 14.95 0.15
CA GLY A 176 3.03 15.71 -1.06
C GLY A 176 1.78 16.31 -1.69
N GLY A 177 1.30 17.42 -1.15
CA GLY A 177 0.19 18.18 -1.72
C GLY A 177 0.68 19.13 -2.81
N SER A 178 0.10 19.02 -3.99
CA SER A 178 0.09 20.10 -4.99
C SER A 178 -1.24 20.84 -4.87
N THR A 179 -1.14 22.12 -4.66
CA THR A 179 -2.23 23.07 -4.54
C THR A 179 -2.98 23.24 -5.85
N GLY A 180 -4.29 23.24 -5.78
CA GLY A 180 -5.21 23.71 -6.81
C GLY A 180 -6.51 24.11 -6.15
N ASP A 181 -6.64 25.42 -5.98
CA ASP A 181 -7.77 26.17 -5.45
C ASP A 181 -9.01 26.00 -6.31
N VAL A 182 -10.19 25.89 -5.74
CA VAL A 182 -11.43 26.67 -6.04
C VAL A 182 -12.55 26.27 -5.06
N SER A 183 -13.08 27.29 -4.44
CA SER A 183 -14.28 27.42 -3.63
C SER A 183 -15.57 26.94 -4.33
N ASP A 184 -16.56 26.38 -3.67
CA ASP A 184 -17.76 27.10 -3.21
C ASP A 184 -18.84 26.16 -2.61
N THR A 185 -19.32 26.57 -1.53
CA THR A 185 -20.62 26.72 -0.86
C THR A 185 -21.78 25.71 -1.08
N GLN A 186 -22.29 25.30 0.09
CA GLN A 186 -23.68 25.18 0.55
C GLN A 186 -24.49 23.89 0.46
N ARG A 187 -24.77 23.43 1.65
CA ARG A 187 -26.07 23.30 2.39
C ARG A 187 -27.00 22.12 2.12
N SER A 188 -27.16 21.43 3.24
CA SER A 188 -28.39 20.94 3.92
C SER A 188 -29.38 20.02 3.20
N ALA A 189 -29.68 18.90 3.75
CA ALA A 189 -30.86 18.63 4.57
C ALA A 189 -31.16 17.15 4.68
N ALA A 190 -31.48 16.74 5.87
CA ALA A 190 -32.05 15.46 6.22
C ALA A 190 -33.45 15.30 5.61
N THR A 191 -33.82 14.07 5.27
CA THR A 191 -35.16 13.57 5.63
C THR A 191 -35.22 12.04 5.59
N SER A 192 -35.87 11.57 6.57
CA SER A 192 -36.33 10.26 6.93
C SER A 192 -37.28 9.64 5.89
N GLY A 193 -37.28 8.30 5.85
CA GLY A 193 -38.55 7.66 5.65
C GLY A 193 -38.59 6.52 4.63
N SER A 194 -38.98 5.42 5.15
CA SER A 194 -39.89 4.46 4.56
C SER A 194 -39.33 3.23 3.88
N SER A 195 -39.53 2.18 4.58
CA SER A 195 -39.62 0.78 4.19
C SER A 195 -40.57 0.62 2.98
N SER A 196 -40.09 -0.01 1.93
CA SER A 196 -40.97 -0.74 1.02
C SER A 196 -40.26 -2.00 0.52
N ASN A 197 -40.81 -3.11 0.93
CA ASN A 197 -40.58 -4.44 0.40
C ASN A 197 -40.94 -4.42 -1.09
N ASN A 198 -39.94 -4.59 -1.94
CA ASN A 198 -40.20 -4.96 -3.33
C ASN A 198 -39.21 -6.07 -3.70
N GLY A 199 -39.72 -7.23 -4.03
CA GLY A 199 -38.97 -8.43 -4.40
C GLY A 199 -38.05 -8.18 -5.59
N SER A 200 -36.87 -7.68 -5.33
CA SER A 200 -35.85 -7.43 -6.35
C SER A 200 -35.17 -8.75 -6.74
N LYS A 201 -35.24 -9.08 -8.04
CA LYS A 201 -34.50 -10.19 -8.65
C LYS A 201 -33.02 -10.10 -8.22
N ALA A 202 -32.47 -11.23 -7.74
CA ALA A 202 -31.07 -11.32 -7.34
C ALA A 202 -30.18 -10.99 -8.56
N VAL A 203 -29.29 -10.02 -8.41
CA VAL A 203 -28.33 -9.61 -9.43
C VAL A 203 -26.98 -10.22 -9.13
N TYR A 204 -26.37 -10.85 -10.14
CA TYR A 204 -25.06 -11.48 -10.02
C TYR A 204 -24.05 -10.81 -10.92
N HIS A 205 -22.80 -10.72 -10.46
CA HIS A 205 -21.64 -10.25 -11.22
C HIS A 205 -20.58 -11.35 -11.29
N THR A 206 -20.01 -11.54 -12.49
CA THR A 206 -18.87 -12.44 -12.67
C THR A 206 -17.58 -11.62 -12.63
N ILE A 207 -16.71 -11.93 -11.68
CA ILE A 207 -15.47 -11.19 -11.40
C ILE A 207 -14.54 -11.20 -12.61
N LYS A 208 -14.13 -10.01 -13.00
CA LYS A 208 -13.16 -9.73 -14.07
C LYS A 208 -11.87 -9.17 -13.46
N SER A 209 -10.79 -9.14 -14.24
CA SER A 209 -9.55 -8.51 -13.84
C SER A 209 -9.79 -7.03 -13.45
N GLY A 210 -9.26 -6.62 -12.30
CA GLY A 210 -9.42 -5.26 -11.77
C GLY A 210 -10.74 -5.00 -11.05
N ASP A 211 -11.58 -6.01 -10.80
CA ASP A 211 -12.76 -5.87 -9.96
C ASP A 211 -12.38 -5.94 -8.47
N THR A 212 -13.00 -5.06 -7.69
CA THR A 212 -12.91 -5.04 -6.23
C THR A 212 -14.31 -4.94 -5.64
N LEU A 213 -14.50 -5.40 -4.40
CA LEU A 213 -15.79 -5.27 -3.71
C LEU A 213 -16.28 -3.81 -3.68
N SER A 214 -15.37 -2.86 -3.50
CA SER A 214 -15.69 -1.41 -3.49
C SER A 214 -16.14 -0.91 -4.85
N LYS A 215 -15.52 -1.38 -5.95
CA LYS A 215 -15.92 -1.05 -7.31
C LYS A 215 -17.30 -1.62 -7.63
N LEU A 216 -17.53 -2.88 -7.26
CA LEU A 216 -18.83 -3.54 -7.44
C LEU A 216 -19.92 -2.85 -6.63
N ALA A 217 -19.65 -2.47 -5.39
CA ALA A 217 -20.59 -1.74 -4.55
C ALA A 217 -21.04 -0.43 -5.20
N ARG A 218 -20.12 0.35 -5.79
CA ARG A 218 -20.44 1.57 -6.55
C ARG A 218 -21.23 1.26 -7.83
N THR A 219 -20.77 0.30 -8.63
CA THR A 219 -21.38 -0.05 -9.92
C THR A 219 -22.84 -0.51 -9.76
N TYR A 220 -23.14 -1.23 -8.66
CA TYR A 220 -24.47 -1.77 -8.41
C TYR A 220 -25.26 -0.98 -7.38
N SER A 221 -24.80 0.22 -6.99
CA SER A 221 -25.46 1.09 -5.97
C SER A 221 -25.82 0.31 -4.72
N THR A 222 -24.84 -0.39 -4.15
CA THR A 222 -24.96 -1.20 -2.94
C THR A 222 -23.75 -0.94 -2.02
N SER A 223 -23.64 -1.64 -0.91
CA SER A 223 -22.47 -1.54 -0.01
C SER A 223 -21.61 -2.80 -0.06
N VAL A 224 -20.32 -2.64 0.26
CA VAL A 224 -19.39 -3.78 0.42
C VAL A 224 -19.94 -4.76 1.46
N SER A 225 -20.45 -4.26 2.60
CA SER A 225 -21.05 -5.08 3.64
C SER A 225 -22.23 -5.91 3.12
N LYS A 226 -23.07 -5.32 2.28
CA LYS A 226 -24.21 -6.03 1.69
C LYS A 226 -23.79 -7.14 0.73
N ILE A 227 -22.80 -6.86 -0.13
CA ILE A 227 -22.22 -7.88 -1.03
C ILE A 227 -21.62 -9.04 -0.19
N CYS A 228 -20.87 -8.71 0.88
CA CYS A 228 -20.29 -9.70 1.76
C CYS A 228 -21.33 -10.59 2.43
N GLN A 229 -22.41 -10.00 2.96
CA GLN A 229 -23.53 -10.72 3.56
C GLN A 229 -24.22 -11.66 2.57
N LEU A 230 -24.49 -11.17 1.34
CA LEU A 230 -25.16 -11.95 0.31
C LEU A 230 -24.36 -13.18 -0.19
N ASN A 231 -23.05 -13.16 0.02
CA ASN A 231 -22.15 -14.21 -0.48
C ASN A 231 -21.42 -14.97 0.65
N HIS A 232 -21.72 -14.65 1.90
CA HIS A 232 -21.06 -15.23 3.10
C HIS A 232 -19.52 -15.10 3.03
N ILE A 233 -19.03 -13.97 2.56
CA ILE A 233 -17.60 -13.65 2.47
C ILE A 233 -17.26 -12.48 3.38
N LYS A 234 -15.97 -12.35 3.74
CA LYS A 234 -15.45 -11.22 4.51
C LYS A 234 -15.09 -10.06 3.55
N PRO A 235 -15.09 -8.79 4.00
CA PRO A 235 -14.60 -7.66 3.19
C PRO A 235 -13.17 -7.82 2.68
N THR A 236 -12.38 -8.63 3.36
CA THR A 236 -10.99 -8.96 3.03
C THR A 236 -10.83 -10.17 2.11
N THR A 237 -11.94 -10.80 1.69
CA THR A 237 -11.88 -11.98 0.83
C THR A 237 -11.32 -11.63 -0.55
N ILE A 238 -10.31 -12.35 -0.99
CA ILE A 238 -9.74 -12.21 -2.34
C ILE A 238 -10.74 -12.73 -3.35
N LEU A 239 -11.12 -11.88 -4.30
CA LEU A 239 -12.01 -12.25 -5.39
C LEU A 239 -11.24 -13.02 -6.46
N ARG A 240 -11.74 -14.20 -6.84
CA ARG A 240 -11.14 -15.02 -7.90
C ARG A 240 -11.73 -14.64 -9.27
N LEU A 241 -10.90 -14.59 -10.30
CA LEU A 241 -11.38 -14.43 -11.68
C LEU A 241 -12.44 -15.48 -12.01
N LYS A 242 -13.51 -15.05 -12.71
CA LYS A 242 -14.69 -15.87 -13.04
C LYS A 242 -15.56 -16.29 -11.83
N GLN A 243 -15.22 -15.90 -10.61
CA GLN A 243 -16.10 -16.08 -9.45
C GLN A 243 -17.39 -15.30 -9.67
N ARG A 244 -18.54 -15.91 -9.34
CA ARG A 244 -19.85 -15.27 -9.44
C ARG A 244 -20.28 -14.78 -8.06
N LEU A 245 -20.53 -13.48 -7.93
CA LEU A 245 -21.00 -12.85 -6.69
C LEU A 245 -22.41 -12.30 -6.87
N ARG A 246 -23.26 -12.51 -5.86
CA ARG A 246 -24.53 -11.82 -5.75
C ARG A 246 -24.28 -10.39 -5.28
N VAL A 247 -24.74 -9.38 -6.03
CA VAL A 247 -24.50 -7.95 -5.76
C VAL A 247 -25.75 -7.18 -5.34
N LYS A 248 -26.93 -7.79 -5.59
CA LYS A 248 -28.27 -7.34 -5.10
C LYS A 248 -29.16 -8.53 -4.81
#